data_39ac7a4aed02b034777b02f7dccac01d
#
_entry.id   39ac7a4aed02b034777b02f7dccac01d
#
_cell.length_a   1.000
_cell.length_b   1.000
_cell.length_c   1.000
_cell.angle_alpha   90.00
_cell.angle_beta   90.00
_cell.angle_gamma   90.00
#
_symmetry.space_group_name_H-M   'P 1'
#
loop_
_entity.id
_entity.type
_entity.pdbx_description
1 polymer ?
#
loop_
_entity_poly.entity_id
_entity_poly.type
_entity_poly.pdbx_seq_one_letter_code
_entity_poly.pdbx_strand_id
1 'polypeptide(L)'
;DSVDVGDVMIDGGDSLDATGMVIKDRETLSTDGAIIIGIVVNHATKEIIGGPDVQSRGVIYLKDADYIVKQIGVLMENTINEAVKENRYDNMSVRAEAREKIARYVLHETGKRPMILPAIIEINTKD
;
A
#
# COMPACT_ATOMS: atom_id res chain seq x y z
N ASP A 1 -9.80 -13.69 12.56
CA ASP A 1 -9.33 -13.55 12.23
C ASP A 1 -9.10 -13.48 11.80
N SER A 2 -9.21 -13.45 11.88
CA SER A 2 -8.88 -13.30 11.48
C SER A 2 -8.61 -13.41 11.04
N VAL A 3 -8.68 -13.40 11.09
CA VAL A 3 -8.34 -13.41 10.66
C VAL A 3 -8.19 -13.77 10.24
N ASP A 4 -8.35 -13.82 10.15
CA ASP A 4 -7.97 -14.04 9.82
C ASP A 4 -7.68 -14.19 9.30
N VAL A 5 -7.64 -14.22 9.12
CA VAL A 5 -7.18 -14.28 8.76
C VAL A 5 -7.22 -14.56 8.53
N GLY A 6 -7.36 -14.59 8.36
CA GLY A 6 -7.30 -14.76 8.42
C GLY A 6 -7.27 -14.88 8.67
N ASP A 7 -7.32 -14.76 8.98
CA ASP A 7 -7.06 -14.68 9.63
C ASP A 7 -6.66 -14.78 10.12
N VAL A 8 -6.81 -15.09 9.73
CA VAL A 8 -6.12 -15.20 10.73
C VAL A 8 -6.13 -14.43 11.74
N MET A 9 -6.60 -14.46 12.64
CA MET A 9 -6.19 -13.66 13.51
C MET A 9 -5.57 -14.27 14.54
N ILE A 10 -4.52 -14.00 14.82
CA ILE A 10 -3.72 -14.50 15.76
C ILE A 10 -3.98 -13.93 17.03
N ASP A 11 -3.96 -14.67 18.08
CA ASP A 11 -4.11 -14.18 19.30
C ASP A 11 -3.19 -13.13 19.60
N GLY A 12 -3.51 -12.20 20.26
CA GLY A 12 -2.76 -11.02 20.46
C GLY A 12 -2.92 -10.07 19.35
N GLY A 13 -3.61 -10.48 18.36
CA GLY A 13 -3.95 -9.60 17.33
C GLY A 13 -2.93 -9.36 16.26
N ASP A 14 -1.82 -10.03 16.35
CA ASP A 14 -0.81 -9.85 15.34
C ASP A 14 -0.84 -10.97 14.34
N SER A 15 -0.78 -10.64 13.07
CA SER A 15 -0.65 -11.64 12.03
C SER A 15 0.06 -11.02 10.86
N LEU A 16 0.66 -11.87 10.05
CA LEU A 16 1.37 -11.42 8.86
C LEU A 16 0.53 -11.71 7.65
N ASP A 17 0.43 -10.75 6.78
CA ASP A 17 -0.29 -10.97 5.53
C ASP A 17 0.71 -11.33 4.44
N ALA A 18 0.22 -11.44 3.21
CA ALA A 18 1.03 -11.90 2.10
C ALA A 18 2.16 -10.96 1.74
N THR A 19 2.11 -9.73 2.19
CA THR A 19 3.16 -8.77 1.90
C THR A 19 4.19 -8.69 3.01
N GLY A 20 4.02 -9.47 4.06
CA GLY A 20 4.95 -9.46 5.18
C GLY A 20 4.65 -8.41 6.22
N MET A 21 3.58 -7.69 6.06
CA MET A 21 3.21 -6.70 7.05
C MET A 21 2.49 -7.33 8.21
N VAL A 22 2.62 -6.73 9.37
CA VAL A 22 1.94 -7.20 10.55
C VAL A 22 0.63 -6.45 10.71
N ILE A 23 -0.44 -7.21 10.80
CA ILE A 23 -1.74 -6.63 11.06
C ILE A 23 -2.00 -6.72 12.54
N LYS A 24 -2.05 -5.57 13.18
CA LYS A 24 -2.22 -5.52 14.62
C LYS A 24 -3.64 -5.80 15.01
N ASP A 25 -3.92 -5.74 16.29
CA ASP A 25 -5.24 -6.08 16.76
C ASP A 25 -6.25 -5.07 16.24
N ARG A 26 -7.50 -5.34 16.56
CA ARG A 26 -8.59 -4.59 16.02
C ARG A 26 -8.57 -3.16 16.35
N GLU A 27 -7.97 -2.77 17.44
CA GLU A 27 -7.98 -1.39 17.86
C GLU A 27 -7.13 -0.51 16.99
N THR A 28 -6.16 -1.10 16.26
CA THR A 28 -5.32 -0.32 15.38
C THR A 28 -5.77 -0.37 13.94
N LEU A 29 -6.84 -1.13 13.65
CA LEU A 29 -7.35 -1.18 12.30
C LEU A 29 -8.38 -0.10 12.08
N SER A 30 -8.32 0.52 10.92
CA SER A 30 -9.29 1.53 10.57
C SER A 30 -10.67 0.91 10.40
N THR A 31 -11.71 1.60 10.85
CA THR A 31 -13.07 1.14 10.61
C THR A 31 -13.44 1.29 9.15
N ASP A 32 -12.67 2.04 8.38
CA ASP A 32 -12.95 2.25 6.95
C ASP A 32 -12.20 1.25 6.07
N GLY A 33 -11.59 0.23 6.67
CA GLY A 33 -10.91 -0.80 5.92
C GLY A 33 -9.47 -0.49 5.63
N ALA A 34 -8.91 -1.19 4.65
CA ALA A 34 -7.51 -1.05 4.30
C ALA A 34 -7.32 -1.09 2.79
N ILE A 35 -6.33 -0.40 2.31
CA ILE A 35 -5.94 -0.41 0.90
C ILE A 35 -4.47 -0.80 0.85
N ILE A 36 -4.18 -1.86 0.12
CA ILE A 36 -2.84 -2.41 0.00
C ILE A 36 -2.33 -2.12 -1.41
N ILE A 37 -1.16 -1.54 -1.51
CA ILE A 37 -0.57 -1.22 -2.81
C ILE A 37 0.78 -1.91 -2.89
N GLY A 38 0.96 -2.77 -3.90
CA GLY A 38 2.22 -3.46 -4.10
C GLY A 38 2.87 -3.05 -5.40
N ILE A 39 4.17 -2.86 -5.36
CA ILE A 39 4.91 -2.52 -6.57
C ILE A 39 6.27 -3.21 -6.49
N VAL A 40 6.77 -3.61 -7.65
CA VAL A 40 8.04 -4.31 -7.72
C VAL A 40 9.02 -3.46 -8.52
N VAL A 41 10.20 -3.26 -7.96
CA VAL A 41 11.24 -2.47 -8.65
C VAL A 41 12.51 -3.28 -8.79
N ASN A 42 13.31 -2.93 -9.76
CA ASN A 42 14.63 -3.49 -9.93
C ASN A 42 15.52 -2.96 -8.82
N HIS A 43 16.19 -3.86 -8.10
CA HIS A 43 16.99 -3.45 -6.94
C HIS A 43 18.11 -2.51 -7.34
N ALA A 44 18.74 -2.73 -8.48
CA ALA A 44 19.88 -1.92 -8.88
C ALA A 44 19.48 -0.56 -9.43
N THR A 45 18.47 -0.51 -10.28
CA THR A 45 18.10 0.74 -10.96
C THR A 45 16.90 1.43 -10.32
N LYS A 46 16.15 0.72 -9.49
CA LYS A 46 14.89 1.19 -8.90
C LYS A 46 13.82 1.45 -9.93
N GLU A 47 13.99 0.90 -11.12
CA GLU A 47 12.98 1.02 -12.14
C GLU A 47 11.80 0.11 -11.81
N ILE A 48 10.59 0.59 -12.01
CA ILE A 48 9.38 -0.18 -11.72
C ILE A 48 9.23 -1.25 -12.79
N ILE A 49 9.15 -2.52 -12.35
CA ILE A 49 9.03 -3.63 -13.27
C ILE A 49 7.77 -4.46 -13.04
N GLY A 50 6.98 -4.11 -12.04
CA GLY A 50 5.72 -4.80 -11.81
C GLY A 50 4.79 -3.97 -10.97
N GLY A 51 3.49 -4.11 -11.21
CA GLY A 51 2.48 -3.36 -10.52
C GLY A 51 2.31 -1.98 -11.11
N PRO A 52 1.61 -1.08 -10.43
CA PRO A 52 1.09 -1.24 -9.06
C PRO A 52 -0.12 -2.15 -9.00
N ASP A 53 -0.17 -2.91 -7.95
CA ASP A 53 -1.29 -3.80 -7.70
C ASP A 53 -2.01 -3.25 -6.47
N VAL A 54 -3.26 -2.83 -6.63
CA VAL A 54 -4.01 -2.18 -5.59
C VAL A 54 -5.15 -3.08 -5.17
N GLN A 55 -5.22 -3.39 -3.89
CA GLN A 55 -6.29 -4.21 -3.35
C GLN A 55 -6.91 -3.51 -2.18
N SER A 56 -8.22 -3.67 -2.01
CA SER A 56 -8.90 -3.09 -0.87
C SER A 56 -9.57 -4.19 -0.06
N ARG A 57 -9.64 -3.98 1.24
CA ARG A 57 -10.26 -4.91 2.17
C ARG A 57 -11.13 -4.10 3.11
N GLY A 58 -12.39 -4.47 3.20
CA GLY A 58 -13.29 -3.80 4.14
C GLY A 58 -13.68 -2.39 3.78
N VAL A 59 -13.30 -1.92 2.60
CA VAL A 59 -13.75 -0.63 2.11
C VAL A 59 -15.09 -0.87 1.48
N ILE A 60 -16.14 -0.39 2.13
CA ILE A 60 -17.48 -0.85 1.80
C ILE A 60 -17.97 -0.33 0.49
N TYR A 61 -17.86 0.88 0.25
CA TYR A 61 -18.42 1.42 -0.98
C TYR A 61 -17.62 2.62 -1.43
N LEU A 62 -17.13 2.54 -2.63
CA LEU A 62 -16.45 3.67 -3.24
C LEU A 62 -17.12 3.98 -4.55
N LYS A 63 -17.69 5.16 -4.63
CA LYS A 63 -18.19 5.65 -5.87
C LYS A 63 -16.98 5.90 -6.76
N ASP A 64 -17.07 5.54 -8.01
CA ASP A 64 -15.95 5.68 -8.95
C ASP A 64 -14.71 4.92 -8.50
N ALA A 65 -14.93 3.71 -7.95
CA ALA A 65 -13.85 2.93 -7.38
C ALA A 65 -12.73 2.66 -8.38
N ASP A 66 -13.06 2.37 -9.64
CA ASP A 66 -12.04 2.07 -10.63
C ASP A 66 -11.12 3.26 -10.86
N TYR A 67 -11.70 4.45 -10.92
CA TYR A 67 -10.91 5.65 -11.12
C TYR A 67 -10.01 5.91 -9.91
N ILE A 68 -10.56 5.75 -8.71
CA ILE A 68 -9.81 5.99 -7.49
C ILE A 68 -8.66 5.00 -7.36
N VAL A 69 -8.91 3.72 -7.66
CA VAL A 69 -7.86 2.71 -7.61
C VAL A 69 -6.74 3.04 -8.58
N LYS A 70 -7.10 3.49 -9.77
CA LYS A 70 -6.11 3.84 -10.77
C LYS A 70 -5.26 5.03 -10.30
N GLN A 71 -5.90 6.02 -9.71
CA GLN A 71 -5.17 7.19 -9.23
C GLN A 71 -4.26 6.85 -8.06
N ILE A 72 -4.67 5.93 -7.21
CA ILE A 72 -3.81 5.48 -6.13
C ILE A 72 -2.54 4.85 -6.70
N GLY A 73 -2.68 4.03 -7.73
CA GLY A 73 -1.52 3.44 -8.39
C GLY A 73 -0.60 4.48 -8.98
N VAL A 74 -1.17 5.50 -9.61
CA VAL A 74 -0.39 6.57 -10.21
C VAL A 74 0.37 7.35 -9.13
N LEU A 75 -0.27 7.61 -8.00
CA LEU A 75 0.39 8.31 -6.90
C LEU A 75 1.58 7.51 -6.39
N MET A 76 1.42 6.19 -6.28
CA MET A 76 2.49 5.33 -5.82
C MET A 76 3.67 5.36 -6.80
N GLU A 77 3.37 5.20 -8.09
CA GLU A 77 4.42 5.23 -9.11
C GLU A 77 5.16 6.55 -9.12
N ASN A 78 4.41 7.64 -9.08
CA ASN A 78 5.03 8.96 -9.16
C ASN A 78 5.90 9.23 -7.94
N THR A 79 5.47 8.78 -6.77
CA THR A 79 6.25 8.99 -5.56
C THR A 79 7.60 8.27 -5.68
N ILE A 80 7.58 7.04 -6.17
CA ILE A 80 8.81 6.28 -6.35
C ILE A 80 9.70 6.96 -7.39
N ASN A 81 9.13 7.27 -8.54
CA ASN A 81 9.92 7.82 -9.65
C ASN A 81 10.53 9.17 -9.30
N GLU A 82 9.81 9.99 -8.55
CA GLU A 82 10.35 11.27 -8.13
C GLU A 82 11.53 11.10 -7.19
N ALA A 83 11.41 10.17 -6.26
CA ALA A 83 12.49 9.92 -5.32
C ALA A 83 13.74 9.41 -6.04
N VAL A 84 13.55 8.54 -7.03
CA VAL A 84 14.68 8.02 -7.80
C VAL A 84 15.30 9.14 -8.62
N LYS A 85 14.47 9.94 -9.27
CA LYS A 85 14.96 11.02 -10.10
C LYS A 85 15.75 12.05 -9.30
N GLU A 86 15.31 12.29 -8.08
CA GLU A 86 15.96 13.25 -7.20
C GLU A 86 17.06 12.63 -6.36
N ASN A 87 17.37 11.38 -6.64
CA ASN A 87 18.46 10.66 -5.99
C ASN A 87 18.29 10.60 -4.47
N ARG A 88 17.07 10.44 -4.02
CA ARG A 88 16.77 10.32 -2.59
C ARG A 88 15.93 9.09 -2.27
N TYR A 89 15.99 8.09 -3.14
CA TYR A 89 15.21 6.89 -2.92
C TYR A 89 15.67 6.15 -1.67
N ASP A 90 14.72 5.84 -0.81
CA ASP A 90 14.89 4.98 0.35
C ASP A 90 13.56 4.26 0.51
N ASN A 91 13.59 2.93 0.53
CA ASN A 91 12.37 2.14 0.51
C ASN A 91 11.39 2.57 1.60
N MET A 92 11.87 2.68 2.84
CA MET A 92 10.99 3.03 3.94
C MET A 92 10.46 4.45 3.82
N SER A 93 11.32 5.38 3.45
CA SER A 93 10.92 6.79 3.35
C SER A 93 9.93 7.01 2.21
N VAL A 94 10.15 6.33 1.08
CA VAL A 94 9.25 6.47 -0.05
C VAL A 94 7.89 5.88 0.28
N ARG A 95 7.87 4.74 0.99
CA ARG A 95 6.59 4.16 1.39
C ARG A 95 5.84 5.07 2.34
N ALA A 96 6.54 5.72 3.25
CA ALA A 96 5.88 6.64 4.17
C ALA A 96 5.31 7.84 3.41
N GLU A 97 6.06 8.34 2.47
CA GLU A 97 5.61 9.48 1.65
C GLU A 97 4.39 9.08 0.82
N ALA A 98 4.43 7.90 0.20
CA ALA A 98 3.31 7.42 -0.60
C ALA A 98 2.08 7.23 0.27
N ARG A 99 2.26 6.66 1.46
CA ARG A 99 1.14 6.45 2.35
C ARG A 99 0.43 7.75 2.68
N GLU A 100 1.20 8.78 2.96
CA GLU A 100 0.62 10.07 3.31
C GLU A 100 -0.13 10.68 2.13
N LYS A 101 0.47 10.64 0.95
CA LYS A 101 -0.16 11.22 -0.23
C LYS A 101 -1.45 10.46 -0.59
N ILE A 102 -1.40 9.15 -0.54
CA ILE A 102 -2.57 8.34 -0.88
C ILE A 102 -3.67 8.53 0.14
N ALA A 103 -3.32 8.56 1.43
CA ALA A 103 -4.32 8.75 2.47
C ALA A 103 -5.04 10.08 2.30
N ARG A 104 -4.29 11.11 1.97
CA ARG A 104 -4.86 12.44 1.76
C ARG A 104 -5.79 12.45 0.55
N TYR A 105 -5.35 11.79 -0.52
CA TYR A 105 -6.15 11.69 -1.72
C TYR A 105 -7.46 10.95 -1.46
N VAL A 106 -7.39 9.80 -0.79
CA VAL A 106 -8.57 9.00 -0.52
C VAL A 106 -9.54 9.77 0.38
N LEU A 107 -9.03 10.45 1.39
CA LEU A 107 -9.87 11.22 2.27
C LEU A 107 -10.59 12.32 1.50
N HIS A 108 -9.88 13.00 0.62
CA HIS A 108 -10.47 14.07 -0.18
C HIS A 108 -11.54 13.55 -1.12
N GLU A 109 -11.30 12.39 -1.74
CA GLU A 109 -12.23 11.87 -2.71
C GLU A 109 -13.42 11.13 -2.12
N THR A 110 -13.24 10.51 -0.98
CA THR A 110 -14.28 9.63 -0.44
C THR A 110 -14.78 10.02 0.94
N GLY A 111 -14.05 10.86 1.64
CA GLY A 111 -14.38 11.16 3.03
C GLY A 111 -14.01 10.04 3.98
N LYS A 112 -13.35 9.00 3.49
CA LYS A 112 -12.99 7.83 4.30
C LYS A 112 -11.51 7.84 4.63
N ARG A 113 -11.17 7.14 5.70
CA ARG A 113 -9.78 7.06 6.16
C ARG A 113 -9.36 5.61 6.32
N PRO A 114 -9.27 4.86 5.23
CA PRO A 114 -8.80 3.49 5.35
C PRO A 114 -7.32 3.47 5.70
N MET A 115 -6.88 2.34 6.23
CA MET A 115 -5.47 2.15 6.46
C MET A 115 -4.77 1.97 5.11
N ILE A 116 -3.69 2.70 4.89
CA ILE A 116 -2.96 2.60 3.62
C ILE A 116 -1.68 1.83 3.87
N LEU A 117 -1.49 0.74 3.12
CA LEU A 117 -0.39 -0.19 3.33
C LEU A 117 0.42 -0.35 2.05
N PRO A 118 1.35 0.55 1.77
CA PRO A 118 2.18 0.41 0.57
C PRO A 118 3.33 -0.54 0.79
N ALA A 119 3.66 -1.32 -0.23
CA ALA A 119 4.77 -2.25 -0.20
C ALA A 119 5.59 -2.08 -1.47
N ILE A 120 6.91 -1.99 -1.33
CA ILE A 120 7.83 -1.90 -2.45
C ILE A 120 8.76 -3.08 -2.35
N ILE A 121 8.68 -3.97 -3.32
CA ILE A 121 9.50 -5.18 -3.36
C ILE A 121 10.64 -4.95 -4.33
N GLU A 122 11.86 -5.07 -3.84
CA GLU A 122 13.04 -4.87 -4.68
C GLU A 122 13.61 -6.22 -5.04
N ILE A 123 13.78 -6.47 -6.32
CA ILE A 123 14.33 -7.74 -6.76
C ILE A 123 15.49 -7.49 -7.71
N ASN A 124 16.40 -8.44 -7.74
CA ASN A 124 17.49 -8.39 -8.69
C ASN A 124 17.04 -9.08 -9.95
N THR A 125 17.24 -8.43 -11.09
CA THR A 125 16.91 -9.06 -12.35
C THR A 125 18.22 -9.28 -13.09
N LYS A 126 18.22 -10.38 -13.87
CA LYS A 126 19.33 -10.59 -14.71
C LYS A 126 19.07 -9.94 -15.98
N ASP A 127 20.00 -9.39 -16.54
CA ASP A 127 19.81 -8.82 -17.80
C ASP A 127 20.85 -8.80 -18.59
#